data_ce850a48d7c77eae222665ecfac015fb
#
_entry.id   ce850a48d7c77eae222665ecfac015fb
#
_cell.length_a   1.000
_cell.length_b   1.000
_cell.length_c   1.000
_cell.angle_alpha   90.00
_cell.angle_beta   90.00
_cell.angle_gamma   90.00
#
_symmetry.space_group_name_H-M   'P 1'
#
loop_
_entity.id
_entity.type
_entity.pdbx_description
1 polymer ?
#
loop_
_entity_poly.entity_id
_entity_poly.type
_entity_poly.pdbx_seq_one_letter_code
_entity_poly.pdbx_strand_id
1 'polypeptide(L)'
;LLESIRSMTRERRWQYWMNEMSKCIKCYACRAACPLCYCSQCIIEVNRPQWIQPWSAPLSNMEWQVNRVMHMAGRCVGCGACAEACPVDIPLHLLTLSMAENIREEFGVESGNMGAKGNVLSTFKVEDKEDFIR
;
A
#
# COMPACT_ATOMS: atom_id res chain seq x y z
N LEU A 1 -18.03 1.35 1.36
CA LEU A 1 -17.06 2.08 0.51
C LEU A 1 -16.00 1.15 -0.09
N LEU A 2 -15.37 0.28 0.71
CA LEU A 2 -14.36 -0.68 0.18
C LEU A 2 -14.94 -1.55 -0.95
N GLU A 3 -16.10 -2.15 -0.73
CA GLU A 3 -16.80 -2.96 -1.74
C GLU A 3 -17.16 -2.15 -2.99
N SER A 4 -17.60 -0.91 -2.81
CA SER A 4 -17.88 0.01 -3.92
C SER A 4 -16.63 0.28 -4.77
N ILE A 5 -15.47 0.43 -4.14
CA ILE A 5 -14.20 0.64 -4.85
C ILE A 5 -13.76 -0.66 -5.56
N ARG A 6 -13.92 -1.80 -4.93
CA ARG A 6 -13.57 -3.11 -5.51
C ARG A 6 -14.41 -3.45 -6.73
N SER A 7 -15.69 -3.11 -6.72
CA SER A 7 -16.63 -3.34 -7.84
C SER A 7 -16.45 -2.38 -9.02
N MET A 8 -15.64 -1.32 -8.89
CA MET A 8 -15.33 -0.42 -10.00
C MET A 8 -14.51 -1.12 -11.09
N THR A 9 -14.71 -0.70 -12.36
CA THR A 9 -13.78 -1.08 -13.44
C THR A 9 -12.36 -0.61 -13.11
N ARG A 10 -11.35 -1.21 -13.75
CA ARG A 10 -9.94 -0.84 -13.56
C ARG A 10 -9.71 0.66 -13.80
N GLU A 11 -10.28 1.20 -14.86
CA GLU A 11 -10.13 2.61 -15.26
C GLU A 11 -10.76 3.54 -14.22
N ARG A 12 -11.99 3.23 -13.78
CA ARG A 12 -12.69 4.03 -12.75
C ARG A 12 -11.96 4.00 -11.42
N ARG A 13 -11.49 2.83 -10.99
CA ARG A 13 -10.74 2.66 -9.76
C ARG A 13 -9.40 3.40 -9.82
N TRP A 14 -8.70 3.36 -10.97
CA TRP A 14 -7.49 4.14 -11.18
C TRP A 14 -7.76 5.64 -11.07
N GLN A 15 -8.80 6.14 -11.76
CA GLN A 15 -9.16 7.56 -11.70
C GLN A 15 -9.55 8.01 -10.30
N TYR A 16 -10.29 7.18 -9.55
CA TYR A 16 -10.62 7.43 -8.15
C TYR A 16 -9.34 7.64 -7.31
N TRP A 17 -8.40 6.71 -7.40
CA TRP A 17 -7.15 6.80 -6.63
C TRP A 17 -6.26 7.94 -7.10
N MET A 18 -6.18 8.24 -8.38
CA MET A 18 -5.47 9.41 -8.89
C MET A 18 -6.02 10.70 -8.29
N ASN A 19 -7.34 10.84 -8.22
CA ASN A 19 -7.98 12.01 -7.61
C ASN A 19 -7.71 12.10 -6.11
N GLU A 20 -7.82 10.99 -5.38
CA GLU A 20 -7.52 10.96 -3.95
C GLU A 20 -6.04 11.28 -3.67
N MET A 21 -5.12 10.66 -4.40
CA MET A 21 -3.68 10.87 -4.20
C MET A 21 -3.20 12.25 -4.65
N SER A 22 -3.93 12.94 -5.54
CA SER A 22 -3.61 14.31 -5.92
C SER A 22 -3.67 15.29 -4.74
N LYS A 23 -4.47 14.98 -3.69
CA LYS A 23 -4.55 15.76 -2.46
C LYS A 23 -3.29 15.65 -1.58
N CYS A 24 -2.46 14.62 -1.79
CA CYS A 24 -1.34 14.31 -0.92
C CYS A 24 -0.29 15.42 -0.94
N ILE A 25 0.05 15.94 0.23
CA ILE A 25 1.08 16.96 0.44
C ILE A 25 2.45 16.39 0.80
N LYS A 26 2.59 15.05 0.77
CA LYS A 26 3.82 14.34 1.14
C LYS A 26 4.35 14.65 2.54
N CYS A 27 3.45 14.82 3.52
CA CYS A 27 3.82 15.01 4.92
C CYS A 27 4.34 13.73 5.60
N TYR A 28 4.13 12.57 4.99
CA TYR A 28 4.52 11.24 5.49
C TYR A 28 3.91 10.82 6.84
N ALA A 29 2.91 11.54 7.35
CA ALA A 29 2.21 11.20 8.58
C ALA A 29 1.64 9.76 8.56
N CYS A 30 1.13 9.31 7.42
CA CYS A 30 0.66 7.93 7.23
C CYS A 30 1.75 6.87 7.42
N ARG A 31 3.02 7.19 7.14
CA ARG A 31 4.16 6.33 7.45
C ARG A 31 4.47 6.36 8.94
N ALA A 32 4.55 7.55 9.52
CA ALA A 32 4.91 7.74 10.92
C ALA A 32 3.88 7.11 11.88
N ALA A 33 2.58 7.19 11.54
CA ALA A 33 1.50 6.61 12.34
C ALA A 33 1.39 5.08 12.21
N CYS A 34 2.00 4.46 11.20
CA CYS A 34 1.84 3.03 10.96
C CYS A 34 2.83 2.21 11.81
N PRO A 35 2.36 1.38 12.76
CA PRO A 35 3.23 0.57 13.60
C PRO A 35 4.01 -0.49 12.82
N LEU A 36 3.56 -0.80 11.60
CA LEU A 36 4.17 -1.82 10.75
C LEU A 36 5.11 -1.23 9.68
N CYS A 37 5.29 0.09 9.65
CA CYS A 37 6.34 0.78 8.88
C CYS A 37 7.64 0.90 9.69
N TYR A 38 8.29 -0.22 9.97
CA TYR A 38 9.45 -0.33 10.88
C TYR A 38 10.80 -0.39 10.15
N CYS A 39 10.88 -0.05 8.88
CA CYS A 39 12.15 -0.02 8.16
C CYS A 39 13.10 1.00 8.78
N SER A 40 14.36 0.59 9.00
CA SER A 40 15.41 1.48 9.52
C SER A 40 15.71 2.65 8.57
N GLN A 41 15.59 2.43 7.26
CA GLN A 41 15.67 3.44 6.22
C GLN A 41 14.53 3.22 5.21
N CYS A 42 13.81 4.28 4.90
CA CYS A 42 12.73 4.24 3.90
C CYS A 42 13.22 4.72 2.55
N ILE A 43 12.63 4.21 1.47
CA ILE A 43 12.93 4.61 0.10
C ILE A 43 12.79 6.13 -0.13
N ILE A 44 11.92 6.81 0.62
CA ILE A 44 11.74 8.26 0.56
C ILE A 44 12.90 9.06 1.15
N GLU A 45 13.74 8.42 1.96
CA GLU A 45 14.90 9.03 2.62
C GLU A 45 16.17 8.86 1.77
N VAL A 46 16.10 8.07 0.69
CA VAL A 46 17.23 7.84 -0.22
C VAL A 46 17.23 8.90 -1.31
N ASN A 47 18.33 9.66 -1.39
CA ASN A 47 18.51 10.73 -2.37
C ASN A 47 19.60 10.45 -3.42
N ARG A 48 20.27 9.28 -3.35
CA ARG A 48 21.32 8.86 -4.28
C ARG A 48 21.24 7.35 -4.54
N PRO A 49 20.49 6.92 -5.58
CA PRO A 49 19.64 7.74 -6.46
C PRO A 49 18.34 8.18 -5.80
N GLN A 50 17.74 9.25 -6.29
CA GLN A 50 16.44 9.72 -5.86
C GLN A 50 15.34 8.85 -6.48
N TRP A 51 14.83 7.86 -5.72
CA TRP A 51 13.79 6.93 -6.21
C TRP A 51 12.39 7.54 -6.22
N ILE A 52 12.05 8.28 -5.18
CA ILE A 52 10.75 8.94 -5.03
C ILE A 52 10.97 10.45 -4.99
N GLN A 53 10.30 11.19 -5.84
CA GLN A 53 10.41 12.64 -5.85
C GLN A 53 9.89 13.24 -4.54
N PRO A 54 10.62 14.17 -3.90
CA PRO A 54 10.26 14.70 -2.59
C PRO A 54 9.09 15.71 -2.65
N TRP A 55 8.87 16.36 -3.79
CA TRP A 55 7.78 17.32 -3.94
C TRP A 55 6.45 16.65 -4.28
N SER A 56 5.35 17.32 -3.91
CA SER A 56 4.01 16.89 -4.23
C SER A 56 3.68 17.14 -5.70
N ALA A 57 3.32 16.08 -6.41
CA ALA A 57 2.78 16.09 -7.76
C ALA A 57 1.91 14.84 -7.94
N PRO A 58 0.85 14.85 -8.76
CA PRO A 58 -0.12 13.74 -8.83
C PRO A 58 0.52 12.38 -9.06
N LEU A 59 1.42 12.27 -10.05
CA LEU A 59 2.10 11.01 -10.35
C LEU A 59 3.05 10.59 -9.23
N SER A 60 3.84 11.51 -8.72
CA SER A 60 4.78 11.28 -7.63
C SER A 60 4.08 10.88 -6.32
N ASN A 61 2.91 11.46 -6.05
CA ASN A 61 2.08 11.08 -4.91
C ASN A 61 1.54 9.65 -5.05
N MET A 62 1.07 9.30 -6.25
CA MET A 62 0.62 7.94 -6.57
C MET A 62 1.77 6.94 -6.42
N GLU A 63 2.94 7.24 -6.98
CA GLU A 63 4.14 6.41 -6.88
C GLU A 63 4.50 6.12 -5.41
N TRP A 64 4.51 7.15 -4.57
CA TRP A 64 4.75 6.99 -3.14
C TRP A 64 3.76 6.03 -2.49
N GLN A 65 2.46 6.23 -2.72
CA GLN A 65 1.43 5.44 -2.07
C GLN A 65 1.37 4.00 -2.60
N VAL A 66 1.62 3.79 -3.89
CA VAL A 66 1.73 2.44 -4.47
C VAL A 66 2.90 1.68 -3.84
N ASN A 67 4.09 2.29 -3.79
CA ASN A 67 5.25 1.67 -3.13
C ASN A 67 4.95 1.33 -1.66
N ARG A 68 4.33 2.27 -0.92
CA ARG A 68 3.96 2.05 0.47
C ARG A 68 3.00 0.88 0.63
N VAL A 69 1.95 0.81 -0.18
CA VAL A 69 0.95 -0.27 -0.12
C VAL A 69 1.58 -1.62 -0.44
N MET A 70 2.46 -1.68 -1.42
CA MET A 70 3.19 -2.91 -1.74
C MET A 70 4.08 -3.36 -0.58
N HIS A 71 4.78 -2.44 0.08
CA HIS A 71 5.57 -2.77 1.28
C HIS A 71 4.70 -3.23 2.46
N MET A 72 3.43 -2.83 2.48
CA MET A 72 2.47 -3.27 3.51
C MET A 72 1.75 -4.57 3.15
N ALA A 73 1.97 -5.13 1.97
CA ALA A 73 1.42 -6.43 1.58
C ALA A 73 1.86 -7.52 2.56
N GLY A 74 0.91 -8.26 3.11
CA GLY A 74 1.17 -9.26 4.14
C GLY A 74 1.58 -8.72 5.53
N ARG A 75 1.54 -7.40 5.75
CA ARG A 75 1.83 -6.77 7.05
C ARG A 75 0.62 -6.02 7.62
N CYS A 76 -0.19 -5.42 6.76
CA CYS A 76 -1.31 -4.57 7.18
C CYS A 76 -2.37 -5.36 7.95
N VAL A 77 -2.70 -4.91 9.15
CA VAL A 77 -3.74 -5.47 10.03
C VAL A 77 -5.05 -4.66 10.01
N GLY A 78 -5.17 -3.68 9.13
CA GLY A 78 -6.39 -2.90 8.94
C GLY A 78 -6.71 -1.89 10.04
N CYS A 79 -5.76 -1.47 10.86
CA CYS A 79 -5.99 -0.61 12.03
C CYS A 79 -6.50 0.81 11.72
N GLY A 80 -6.41 1.29 10.47
CA GLY A 80 -6.89 2.62 10.07
C GLY A 80 -5.98 3.81 10.40
N ALA A 81 -4.94 3.66 11.24
CA ALA A 81 -4.10 4.75 11.72
C ALA A 81 -3.51 5.63 10.60
N CYS A 82 -3.24 5.07 9.43
CA CYS A 82 -2.72 5.83 8.29
C CYS A 82 -3.73 6.81 7.67
N ALA A 83 -5.03 6.50 7.74
CA ALA A 83 -6.08 7.40 7.27
C ALA A 83 -6.36 8.48 8.32
N GLU A 84 -6.48 8.09 9.60
CA GLU A 84 -6.69 9.01 10.72
C GLU A 84 -5.59 10.07 10.83
N ALA A 85 -4.34 9.70 10.53
CA ALA A 85 -3.20 10.62 10.55
C ALA A 85 -3.10 11.51 9.30
N CYS A 86 -3.95 11.32 8.29
CA CYS A 86 -3.85 12.05 7.03
C CYS A 86 -4.50 13.44 7.14
N PRO A 87 -3.73 14.55 7.06
CA PRO A 87 -4.29 15.91 7.24
C PRO A 87 -5.16 16.38 6.06
N VAL A 88 -5.23 15.60 4.98
CA VAL A 88 -6.02 15.89 3.77
C VAL A 88 -7.04 14.78 3.48
N ASP A 89 -7.38 14.01 4.50
CA ASP A 89 -8.46 13.02 4.52
C ASP A 89 -8.45 12.00 3.36
N ILE A 90 -7.25 11.52 2.97
CA ILE A 90 -7.15 10.45 1.98
C ILE A 90 -7.48 9.12 2.66
N PRO A 91 -8.42 8.31 2.13
CA PRO A 91 -8.84 7.06 2.75
C PRO A 91 -7.82 5.92 2.52
N LEU A 92 -6.58 6.13 2.97
CA LEU A 92 -5.43 5.24 2.72
C LEU A 92 -5.65 3.82 3.22
N HIS A 93 -6.42 3.66 4.31
CA HIS A 93 -6.74 2.35 4.87
C HIS A 93 -7.52 1.47 3.88
N LEU A 94 -8.36 2.04 3.01
CA LEU A 94 -9.11 1.27 2.02
C LEU A 94 -8.19 0.69 0.95
N LEU A 95 -7.12 1.40 0.59
CA LEU A 95 -6.14 0.90 -0.37
C LEU A 95 -5.31 -0.25 0.24
N THR A 96 -4.88 -0.11 1.49
CA THR A 96 -4.14 -1.16 2.19
C THR A 96 -5.00 -2.37 2.53
N LEU A 97 -6.27 -2.18 2.89
CA LEU A 97 -7.22 -3.28 3.09
C LEU A 97 -7.50 -4.05 1.81
N SER A 98 -7.72 -3.35 0.69
CA SER A 98 -7.90 -3.99 -0.61
C SER A 98 -6.70 -4.88 -0.96
N MET A 99 -5.47 -4.43 -0.69
CA MET A 99 -4.27 -5.23 -0.88
C MET A 99 -4.23 -6.44 0.07
N ALA A 100 -4.57 -6.25 1.35
CA ALA A 100 -4.58 -7.33 2.33
C ALA A 100 -5.60 -8.43 1.97
N GLU A 101 -6.76 -8.05 1.43
CA GLU A 101 -7.76 -8.99 0.94
C GLU A 101 -7.26 -9.76 -0.29
N ASN A 102 -6.62 -9.10 -1.24
CA ASN A 102 -6.01 -9.77 -2.40
C ASN A 102 -4.93 -10.77 -1.95
N ILE A 103 -4.09 -10.42 -0.98
CA ILE A 103 -3.09 -11.31 -0.41
C ILE A 103 -3.74 -12.54 0.25
N ARG A 104 -4.83 -12.33 0.98
CA ARG A 104 -5.58 -13.43 1.59
C ARG A 104 -6.20 -14.37 0.54
N GLU A 105 -6.78 -13.79 -0.51
CA GLU A 105 -7.43 -14.55 -1.59
C GLU A 105 -6.41 -15.36 -2.42
N GLU A 106 -5.28 -14.75 -2.78
CA GLU A 106 -4.29 -15.38 -3.67
C GLU A 106 -3.29 -16.28 -2.94
N PHE A 107 -2.87 -15.93 -1.72
CA PHE A 107 -1.80 -16.62 -1.00
C PHE A 107 -2.29 -17.31 0.29
N GLY A 108 -3.53 -17.10 0.71
CA GLY A 108 -4.06 -17.67 1.96
C GLY A 108 -3.40 -17.12 3.23
N VAL A 109 -2.75 -15.95 3.13
CA VAL A 109 -2.02 -15.32 4.24
C VAL A 109 -2.83 -14.17 4.83
N GLU A 110 -3.02 -14.23 6.15
CA GLU A 110 -3.67 -13.15 6.91
C GLU A 110 -2.65 -12.52 7.87
N SER A 111 -2.48 -11.21 7.75
CA SER A 111 -1.55 -10.43 8.59
C SER A 111 -2.03 -10.41 10.04
N GLY A 112 -1.09 -10.54 10.99
CA GLY A 112 -1.41 -10.57 12.41
C GLY A 112 -1.79 -11.96 12.94
N ASN A 113 -1.86 -12.98 12.09
CA ASN A 113 -2.09 -14.35 12.53
C ASN A 113 -0.76 -14.95 13.00
N MET A 114 -0.68 -15.31 14.29
CA MET A 114 0.54 -15.90 14.89
C MET A 114 0.90 -17.26 14.31
N GLY A 115 -0.03 -17.95 13.65
CA GLY A 115 0.20 -19.24 12.95
C GLY A 115 0.68 -19.09 11.50
N ALA A 116 0.76 -17.86 10.97
CA ALA A 116 1.16 -17.63 9.59
C ALA A 116 2.65 -17.94 9.39
N LYS A 117 2.95 -18.85 8.44
CA LYS A 117 4.32 -19.21 8.09
C LYS A 117 4.85 -18.29 7.01
N GLY A 118 5.66 -17.32 7.40
CA GLY A 118 6.37 -16.41 6.49
C GLY A 118 5.53 -15.22 6.00
N ASN A 119 6.22 -14.27 5.39
CA ASN A 119 5.62 -13.09 4.77
C ASN A 119 5.66 -13.27 3.24
N VAL A 120 4.57 -12.97 2.57
CA VAL A 120 4.43 -13.09 1.10
C VAL A 120 5.50 -12.35 0.30
N LEU A 121 6.13 -11.31 0.88
CA LEU A 121 7.25 -10.59 0.25
C LEU A 121 8.63 -11.23 0.47
N SER A 122 8.73 -12.25 1.31
CA SER A 122 10.00 -12.90 1.67
C SER A 122 10.02 -14.40 1.46
N THR A 123 8.92 -14.96 1.00
CA THR A 123 8.76 -16.39 0.70
C THR A 123 8.24 -16.58 -0.71
N PHE A 124 8.53 -17.73 -1.30
CA PHE A 124 7.96 -18.16 -2.57
C PHE A 124 7.62 -19.64 -2.49
N LYS A 125 6.73 -20.09 -3.38
CA LYS A 125 6.43 -21.50 -3.63
C LYS A 125 6.65 -21.79 -5.10
N VAL A 126 7.01 -23.02 -5.43
CA VAL A 126 7.22 -23.43 -6.84
C VAL A 126 5.92 -23.34 -7.64
N GLU A 127 4.77 -23.44 -6.95
CA GLU A 127 3.44 -23.38 -7.55
C GLU A 127 2.85 -21.96 -7.60
N ASP A 128 3.61 -20.93 -7.19
CA ASP A 128 3.14 -19.54 -7.26
C ASP A 128 2.81 -19.17 -8.70
N LYS A 129 1.69 -18.47 -8.89
CA LYS A 129 1.23 -18.06 -10.22
C LYS A 129 2.20 -17.05 -10.84
N GLU A 130 2.67 -17.33 -12.02
CA GLU A 130 3.59 -16.49 -12.80
C GLU A 130 2.95 -15.96 -14.09
N ASP A 131 1.63 -15.93 -14.17
CA ASP A 131 0.89 -15.57 -15.39
C ASP A 131 1.19 -14.15 -15.91
N PHE A 132 1.79 -13.31 -15.07
CA PHE A 132 2.22 -11.94 -15.41
C PHE A 132 3.64 -11.89 -15.99
N ILE A 133 4.42 -12.96 -15.91
CA ILE A 133 5.75 -13.09 -16.53
C ILE A 133 5.55 -13.63 -17.94
N ARG A 134 5.77 -12.81 -18.95
CA ARG A 134 5.69 -13.18 -20.37
C ARG A 134 6.96 -12.77 -21.09
#